data_3b99fd4e7ee66e48d1a27efea4455398
#
_entry.id   3b99fd4e7ee66e48d1a27efea4455398
#
_cell.length_a   1.000
_cell.length_b   1.000
_cell.length_c   1.000
_cell.angle_alpha   90.00
_cell.angle_beta   90.00
_cell.angle_gamma   90.00
#
_symmetry.space_group_name_H-M   'P 1'
#
loop_
_entity.id
_entity.type
_entity.pdbx_description
1 polymer ?
#
loop_
_entity_poly.entity_id
_entity_poly.type
_entity_poly.pdbx_seq_one_letter_code
_entity_poly.pdbx_strand_id
1 'polypeptide(L)'
;MLACKALKDIDVFMTHEAPRPLYPAGKRIDAGKTAITDVLTAMRPRLHLFGHHHEFTDSQRHGTRSIGLDLVTKSYLLIHAETFRCERLDT
;
A
#
# COMPACT_ATOMS: atom_id res chain seq x y z
N MET A 1 6.37 -11.21 -10.93
CA MET A 1 5.90 -9.81 -10.94
C MET A 1 5.56 -9.27 -12.33
N LEU A 2 6.14 -9.83 -13.40
CA LEU A 2 5.82 -9.35 -14.76
C LEU A 2 4.33 -9.49 -15.10
N ALA A 3 3.69 -10.58 -14.69
CA ALA A 3 2.26 -10.77 -14.93
C ALA A 3 1.41 -9.69 -14.25
N CYS A 4 1.82 -9.25 -13.04
CA CYS A 4 1.11 -8.18 -12.33
C CYS A 4 1.23 -6.84 -13.05
N LYS A 5 2.39 -6.55 -13.66
CA LYS A 5 2.61 -5.32 -14.41
C LYS A 5 1.70 -5.21 -15.64
N ALA A 6 1.27 -6.34 -16.20
CA ALA A 6 0.39 -6.37 -17.35
C ALA A 6 -1.08 -6.16 -17.01
N LEU A 7 -1.46 -6.25 -15.74
CA LEU A 7 -2.83 -6.04 -15.30
C LEU A 7 -3.20 -4.57 -15.36
N LYS A 8 -4.43 -4.30 -15.80
CA LYS A 8 -4.99 -2.95 -15.92
C LYS A 8 -6.36 -2.90 -15.27
N ASP A 9 -6.83 -1.70 -14.97
CA ASP A 9 -8.15 -1.46 -14.37
C ASP A 9 -8.31 -2.17 -13.02
N ILE A 10 -7.20 -2.25 -12.27
CA ILE A 10 -7.20 -2.77 -10.91
C ILE A 10 -7.48 -1.61 -9.96
N ASP A 11 -8.54 -1.73 -9.17
CA ASP A 11 -8.90 -0.69 -8.20
C ASP A 11 -8.11 -0.85 -6.90
N VAL A 12 -8.03 -2.06 -6.38
CA VAL A 12 -7.33 -2.36 -5.12
C VAL A 12 -6.31 -3.46 -5.35
N PHE A 13 -5.07 -3.20 -4.97
CA PHE A 13 -3.98 -4.16 -5.04
C PHE A 13 -3.41 -4.38 -3.65
N MET A 14 -3.28 -5.64 -3.24
CA MET A 14 -2.78 -5.98 -1.91
C MET A 14 -1.49 -6.77 -2.02
N THR A 15 -0.52 -6.43 -1.17
CA THR A 15 0.75 -7.16 -1.07
C THR A 15 1.10 -7.37 0.40
N HIS A 16 1.93 -8.38 0.68
CA HIS A 16 2.47 -8.55 2.03
C HIS A 16 3.55 -7.52 2.30
N GLU A 17 4.48 -7.35 1.35
CA GLU A 17 5.61 -6.45 1.49
C GLU A 17 5.26 -5.01 1.10
N ALA A 18 6.03 -4.06 1.65
CA ALA A 18 5.87 -2.65 1.38
C ALA A 18 6.58 -2.22 0.09
N PRO A 19 6.10 -1.15 -0.56
CA PRO A 19 6.87 -0.52 -1.64
C PRO A 19 8.06 0.25 -1.07
N ARG A 20 9.06 0.51 -1.91
CA ARG A 20 10.22 1.32 -1.54
C ARG A 20 10.10 2.72 -2.19
N PRO A 21 10.35 3.82 -1.50
CA PRO A 21 10.78 3.89 -0.08
C PRO A 21 9.62 3.69 0.89
N LEU A 22 9.84 2.88 1.92
CA LEU A 22 8.87 2.73 3.02
C LEU A 22 8.98 3.92 3.98
N TYR A 23 10.20 4.38 4.22
CA TYR A 23 10.49 5.53 5.07
C TYR A 23 11.19 6.62 4.26
N PRO A 24 10.44 7.47 3.54
CA PRO A 24 11.05 8.47 2.64
C PRO A 24 12.00 9.46 3.33
N ALA A 25 11.81 9.70 4.62
CA ALA A 25 12.65 10.64 5.39
C ALA A 25 14.04 10.10 5.71
N GLY A 26 14.34 8.83 5.38
CA GLY A 26 15.66 8.24 5.60
C GLY A 26 16.05 8.01 7.04
N LYS A 27 15.10 8.02 7.97
CA LYS A 27 15.37 7.88 9.41
C LYS A 27 15.56 6.44 9.86
N ARG A 28 15.25 5.47 9.01
CA ARG A 28 15.34 4.03 9.28
C ARG A 28 15.90 3.33 8.06
N ILE A 29 16.39 2.10 8.28
CA ILE A 29 16.73 1.22 7.16
C ILE A 29 15.45 0.92 6.40
N ASP A 30 15.46 1.17 5.11
CA ASP A 30 14.28 1.00 4.27
C ASP A 30 14.12 -0.48 3.89
N ALA A 31 13.12 -1.14 4.48
CA ALA A 31 12.80 -2.52 4.19
C ALA A 31 11.83 -2.67 3.01
N GLY A 32 11.42 -1.58 2.37
CA GLY A 32 10.55 -1.61 1.20
C GLY A 32 11.18 -2.33 0.01
N LYS A 33 10.35 -2.83 -0.88
CA LYS A 33 10.78 -3.62 -2.03
C LYS A 33 10.59 -2.83 -3.33
N THR A 34 11.67 -2.65 -4.06
CA THR A 34 11.65 -1.98 -5.37
C THR A 34 10.69 -2.67 -6.34
N ALA A 35 10.61 -4.02 -6.28
CA ALA A 35 9.70 -4.78 -7.13
C ALA A 35 8.23 -4.37 -6.93
N ILE A 36 7.83 -4.06 -5.70
CA ILE A 36 6.47 -3.59 -5.41
C ILE A 36 6.26 -2.19 -6.02
N THR A 37 7.23 -1.29 -5.85
CA THR A 37 7.17 0.05 -6.44
C THR A 37 7.04 -0.03 -7.97
N ASP A 38 7.79 -0.93 -8.61
CA ASP A 38 7.73 -1.10 -10.06
C ASP A 38 6.35 -1.57 -10.52
N VAL A 39 5.72 -2.48 -9.77
CA VAL A 39 4.36 -2.94 -10.08
C VAL A 39 3.36 -1.80 -9.92
N LEU A 40 3.46 -1.02 -8.86
CA LEU A 40 2.56 0.13 -8.64
C LEU A 40 2.68 1.15 -9.76
N THR A 41 3.89 1.42 -10.21
CA THR A 41 4.15 2.37 -11.30
C THR A 41 3.54 1.88 -12.62
N ALA A 42 3.61 0.58 -12.89
CA ALA A 42 3.07 -0.02 -14.10
C ALA A 42 1.55 -0.21 -14.06
N MET A 43 1.02 -0.69 -12.94
CA MET A 43 -0.39 -1.02 -12.76
C MET A 43 -1.25 0.20 -12.45
N ARG A 44 -0.76 1.10 -11.61
CA ARG A 44 -1.46 2.32 -11.13
C ARG A 44 -2.84 2.01 -10.54
N PRO A 45 -2.93 1.14 -9.52
CA PRO A 45 -4.19 0.92 -8.84
C PRO A 45 -4.61 2.19 -8.10
N ARG A 46 -5.89 2.31 -7.79
CA ARG A 46 -6.37 3.45 -7.01
C ARG A 46 -5.89 3.36 -5.57
N LEU A 47 -5.85 2.14 -5.04
CA LEU A 47 -5.50 1.88 -3.66
C LEU A 47 -4.57 0.68 -3.58
N HIS A 48 -3.49 0.81 -2.82
CA HIS A 48 -2.57 -0.28 -2.51
C HIS A 48 -2.53 -0.50 -1.00
N LEU A 49 -2.69 -1.74 -0.57
CA LEU A 49 -2.65 -2.12 0.85
C LEU A 49 -1.52 -3.11 1.08
N PHE A 50 -0.78 -2.94 2.16
CA PHE A 50 0.28 -3.87 2.53
C PHE A 50 0.34 -4.01 4.05
N GLY A 51 1.02 -5.05 4.53
CA GLY A 51 1.18 -5.33 5.95
C GLY A 51 2.63 -5.51 6.33
N HIS A 52 2.94 -6.60 7.04
CA HIS A 52 4.27 -7.06 7.45
C HIS A 52 4.95 -6.21 8.54
N HIS A 53 4.96 -4.88 8.40
CA HIS A 53 5.75 -4.00 9.27
C HIS A 53 5.04 -3.62 10.57
N HIS A 54 3.78 -4.05 10.75
CA HIS A 54 2.98 -3.81 11.96
C HIS A 54 2.95 -2.32 12.35
N GLU A 55 2.85 -1.46 11.34
CA GLU A 55 2.84 -0.02 11.52
C GLU A 55 1.90 0.59 10.48
N PHE A 56 1.05 1.50 10.92
CA PHE A 56 0.14 2.19 10.00
C PHE A 56 0.89 3.29 9.28
N THR A 57 0.83 3.28 7.95
CA THR A 57 1.37 4.35 7.10
C THR A 57 0.35 4.69 6.03
N ASP A 58 0.39 5.93 5.54
CA ASP A 58 -0.50 6.39 4.49
C ASP A 58 0.28 7.36 3.61
N SER A 59 0.42 7.04 2.35
CA SER A 59 1.21 7.86 1.43
C SER A 59 0.64 7.79 0.01
N GLN A 60 0.98 8.81 -0.78
CA GLN A 60 0.71 8.84 -2.21
C GLN A 60 1.97 8.44 -2.96
N ARG A 61 1.83 7.50 -3.91
CA ARG A 61 2.96 7.02 -4.71
C ARG A 61 2.52 6.89 -6.16
N HIS A 62 3.05 7.74 -7.04
CA HIS A 62 2.77 7.66 -8.47
C HIS A 62 1.26 7.62 -8.79
N GLY A 63 0.46 8.41 -8.06
CA GLY A 63 -0.98 8.47 -8.25
C GLY A 63 -1.78 7.41 -7.50
N THR A 64 -1.10 6.51 -6.78
CA THR A 64 -1.73 5.47 -5.97
C THR A 64 -1.65 5.82 -4.48
N ARG A 65 -2.77 5.72 -3.78
CA ARG A 65 -2.75 5.81 -2.32
C ARG A 65 -2.28 4.47 -1.76
N SER A 66 -1.17 4.49 -1.03
CA SER A 66 -0.55 3.29 -0.48
C SER A 66 -0.64 3.32 1.05
N ILE A 67 -1.35 2.35 1.62
CA ILE A 67 -1.62 2.29 3.05
C ILE A 67 -1.01 1.02 3.63
N GLY A 68 -0.10 1.20 4.59
CA GLY A 68 0.42 0.11 5.39
C GLY A 68 -0.47 -0.11 6.59
N LEU A 69 -0.83 -1.36 6.84
CA LEU A 69 -1.75 -1.74 7.91
C LEU A 69 -1.00 -2.23 9.13
N ASP A 70 -1.46 -1.81 10.30
CA ASP A 70 -1.01 -2.36 11.57
C ASP A 70 -1.75 -3.66 11.87
N LEU A 71 -1.43 -4.32 12.98
CA LEU A 71 -2.14 -5.50 13.43
C LEU A 71 -3.60 -5.16 13.70
N VAL A 72 -4.51 -6.09 13.37
CA VAL A 72 -5.94 -5.91 13.58
C VAL A 72 -6.31 -5.70 15.05
N THR A 73 -5.46 -6.16 15.97
CA THR A 73 -5.63 -5.92 17.40
C THR A 73 -5.40 -4.46 17.79
N LYS A 74 -4.82 -3.65 16.91
CA LYS A 74 -4.54 -2.23 17.15
C LYS A 74 -5.43 -1.32 16.32
N SER A 75 -5.64 -1.66 15.06
CA SER A 75 -6.48 -0.85 14.18
C SER A 75 -6.91 -1.67 12.97
N TYR A 76 -7.89 -1.16 12.26
CA TYR A 76 -8.31 -1.72 10.98
C TYR A 76 -8.81 -0.61 10.07
N LEU A 77 -9.00 -0.93 8.81
CA LEU A 77 -9.37 0.02 7.78
C LEU A 77 -10.73 -0.36 7.19
N LEU A 78 -11.64 0.61 7.14
CA LEU A 78 -12.88 0.49 6.37
C LEU A 78 -12.68 1.20 5.03
N ILE A 79 -13.08 0.54 3.96
CA ILE A 79 -12.99 1.08 2.61
C ILE A 79 -14.40 1.17 2.03
N HIS A 80 -14.78 2.36 1.57
CA HIS A 80 -16.05 2.56 0.89
C HIS A 80 -15.94 2.10 -0.55
N ALA A 81 -16.71 1.08 -0.93
CA ALA A 81 -16.54 0.37 -2.19
C ALA A 81 -16.71 1.25 -3.44
N GLU A 82 -17.56 2.28 -3.39
CA GLU A 82 -17.81 3.14 -4.56
C GLU A 82 -16.77 4.26 -4.70
N THR A 83 -16.37 4.86 -3.57
CA THR A 83 -15.48 6.03 -3.56
C THR A 83 -14.05 5.70 -3.22
N PHE A 84 -13.79 4.50 -2.68
CA PHE A 84 -12.50 4.07 -2.13
C PHE A 84 -12.01 4.97 -1.01
N ARG A 85 -12.94 5.71 -0.36
CA ARG A 85 -12.61 6.47 0.84
C ARG A 85 -12.27 5.50 1.97
N CYS A 86 -11.20 5.81 2.69
CA CYS A 86 -10.70 4.94 3.75
C CYS A 86 -10.87 5.58 5.11
N GLU A 87 -11.27 4.78 6.10
CA GLU A 87 -11.37 5.19 7.49
C GLU A 87 -10.56 4.23 8.35
N ARG A 88 -9.58 4.77 9.09
CA ARG A 88 -8.85 4.01 10.08
C ARG A 88 -9.62 3.99 11.38
N LEU A 89 -9.84 2.80 11.93
CA LEU A 89 -10.52 2.61 13.21
C LEU A 89 -9.59 1.89 14.17
N ASP A 90 -9.39 2.48 15.35
CA ASP A 90 -8.58 1.88 16.40
C ASP A 90 -9.43 0.89 17.22
N THR A 91 -8.84 -0.24 17.56
CA THR A 91 -9.50 -1.25 18.38
C THR A 91 -9.32 -0.98 19.87
#